data_9d77a20e0b8f0a1802cbddac2aaeb072
#
_entry.id   9d77a20e0b8f0a1802cbddac2aaeb072
#
_cell.length_a   1.000
_cell.length_b   1.000
_cell.length_c   1.000
_cell.angle_alpha   90.00
_cell.angle_beta   90.00
_cell.angle_gamma   90.00
#
_symmetry.space_group_name_H-M   'P 1'
#
loop_
_entity.id
_entity.type
_entity.pdbx_description
1 polymer ?
#
loop_
_entity_poly.entity_id
_entity_poly.type
_entity_poly.pdbx_seq_one_letter_code
_entity_poly.pdbx_strand_id
1 'polypeptide(L)'
;FGSYQTGLYLPESDIDLVCTGTGVPAAQKLRGAALHRIAAAVRSADWPVSEMEVVDKAKVPIVKFVDGESGVSVDVCLEETSGLLSSELATRAARQFPAFGALTLFLKRFLNTRGLHDTFTGGVGSYLLQLLIIASLQHPPPDPYPSRPAAPPRGNLASALLHFLEVFGLRLNYATVG
;
A
#
# COMPACT_ATOMS: atom_id res chain seq x y z
N PHE A 1 0.36 8.68 5.90
CA PHE A 1 -0.19 8.17 4.64
C PHE A 1 -0.20 6.64 4.64
N GLY A 2 -0.39 6.01 3.50
CA GLY A 2 -0.30 4.57 3.37
C GLY A 2 -1.48 3.79 3.96
N SER A 3 -1.20 2.55 4.33
CA SER A 3 -2.24 1.61 4.76
C SER A 3 -2.91 2.01 6.06
N TYR A 4 -2.19 2.64 6.98
CA TYR A 4 -2.73 3.10 8.25
C TYR A 4 -3.80 4.19 8.06
N GLN A 5 -3.53 5.20 7.22
CA GLN A 5 -4.48 6.28 6.93
C GLN A 5 -5.76 5.77 6.24
N THR A 6 -5.63 4.76 5.39
CA THR A 6 -6.78 4.23 4.62
C THR A 6 -7.58 3.15 5.36
N GLY A 7 -7.09 2.67 6.52
CA GLY A 7 -7.67 1.55 7.24
C GLY A 7 -7.44 0.19 6.56
N LEU A 8 -6.55 0.13 5.56
CA LEU A 8 -6.24 -1.08 4.78
C LEU A 8 -4.90 -1.72 5.23
N TYR A 9 -4.65 -1.72 6.53
CA TYR A 9 -3.47 -2.31 7.13
C TYR A 9 -3.73 -3.72 7.67
N LEU A 10 -2.69 -4.53 7.68
CA LEU A 10 -2.62 -5.80 8.38
C LEU A 10 -1.85 -5.60 9.71
N PRO A 11 -1.95 -6.53 10.66
CA PRO A 11 -1.22 -6.41 11.94
C PRO A 11 0.29 -6.21 11.77
N GLU A 12 0.87 -6.74 10.72
CA GLU A 12 2.29 -6.64 10.37
C GLU A 12 2.63 -5.45 9.46
N SER A 13 1.68 -4.56 9.19
CA SER A 13 1.92 -3.38 8.33
C SER A 13 2.69 -2.30 9.07
N ASP A 14 3.57 -1.62 8.36
CA ASP A 14 4.30 -0.44 8.78
C ASP A 14 3.42 0.82 8.80
N ILE A 15 3.89 1.82 9.53
CA ILE A 15 3.32 3.17 9.55
C ILE A 15 4.16 4.08 8.65
N ASP A 16 3.55 4.58 7.58
CA ASP A 16 4.19 5.50 6.66
C ASP A 16 3.97 6.96 7.08
N LEU A 17 5.04 7.69 7.34
CA LEU A 17 5.03 9.10 7.71
C LEU A 17 5.72 9.95 6.64
N VAL A 18 5.16 11.11 6.37
CA VAL A 18 5.80 12.13 5.53
C VAL A 18 5.92 13.44 6.30
N CYS A 19 7.14 13.97 6.38
CA CYS A 19 7.38 15.31 6.89
C CYS A 19 7.37 16.28 5.72
N THR A 20 6.45 17.25 5.75
CA THR A 20 6.28 18.28 4.73
C THR A 20 6.59 19.67 5.29
N GLY A 21 6.89 20.63 4.42
CA GLY A 21 7.21 22.00 4.83
C GLY A 21 8.58 22.13 5.53
N THR A 22 9.46 21.15 5.34
CA THR A 22 10.79 21.14 5.97
C THR A 22 11.78 22.08 5.29
N GLY A 23 11.45 22.57 4.08
CA GLY A 23 12.36 23.38 3.25
C GLY A 23 13.54 22.58 2.67
N VAL A 24 13.56 21.26 2.84
CA VAL A 24 14.62 20.40 2.28
C VAL A 24 14.40 20.25 0.77
N PRO A 25 15.38 20.65 -0.08
CA PRO A 25 15.23 20.51 -1.51
C PRO A 25 15.02 19.06 -1.96
N ALA A 26 14.38 18.89 -3.12
CA ALA A 26 14.07 17.58 -3.68
C ALA A 26 15.30 16.72 -4.03
N ALA A 27 16.51 17.30 -4.07
CA ALA A 27 17.74 16.59 -4.34
C ALA A 27 17.98 15.44 -3.35
N GLN A 28 18.13 14.23 -3.86
CA GLN A 28 18.27 12.99 -3.07
C GLN A 28 19.35 13.09 -1.97
N LYS A 29 20.52 13.65 -2.32
CA LYS A 29 21.63 13.83 -1.36
C LYS A 29 21.26 14.72 -0.17
N LEU A 30 20.47 15.79 -0.40
CA LEU A 30 20.03 16.70 0.67
C LEU A 30 18.94 16.06 1.52
N ARG A 31 18.02 15.33 0.92
CA ARG A 31 17.02 14.52 1.64
C ARG A 31 17.72 13.46 2.50
N GLY A 32 18.70 12.73 1.96
CA GLY A 32 19.49 11.75 2.71
C GLY A 32 20.17 12.37 3.94
N ALA A 33 20.87 13.50 3.78
CA ALA A 33 21.49 14.20 4.89
C ALA A 33 20.48 14.63 5.97
N ALA A 34 19.30 15.11 5.56
CA ALA A 34 18.24 15.48 6.50
C ALA A 34 17.67 14.26 7.23
N LEU A 35 17.51 13.12 6.56
CA LEU A 35 17.08 11.86 7.16
C LEU A 35 18.08 11.33 8.19
N HIS A 36 19.38 11.43 7.94
CA HIS A 36 20.40 11.11 8.95
C HIS A 36 20.29 11.98 10.20
N ARG A 37 19.93 13.26 10.06
CA ARG A 37 19.66 14.15 11.20
C ARG A 37 18.41 13.72 11.97
N ILE A 38 17.34 13.32 11.28
CA ILE A 38 16.13 12.77 11.92
C ILE A 38 16.47 11.49 12.68
N ALA A 39 17.20 10.56 12.06
CA ALA A 39 17.63 9.33 12.72
C ALA A 39 18.48 9.61 13.97
N ALA A 40 19.38 10.60 13.92
CA ALA A 40 20.16 11.01 15.08
C ALA A 40 19.28 11.61 16.18
N ALA A 41 18.29 12.44 15.83
CA ALA A 41 17.37 13.04 16.79
C ALA A 41 16.48 11.96 17.46
N VAL A 42 15.96 11.00 16.69
CA VAL A 42 15.18 9.88 17.24
C VAL A 42 16.03 9.03 18.20
N ARG A 43 17.29 8.72 17.85
CA ARG A 43 18.20 7.97 18.73
C ARG A 43 18.55 8.74 20.02
N SER A 44 18.56 10.06 20.00
CA SER A 44 18.85 10.89 21.17
C SER A 44 17.62 11.20 22.01
N ALA A 45 16.43 10.90 21.52
CA ALA A 45 15.19 11.02 22.27
C ALA A 45 15.07 9.86 23.28
N ASP A 46 14.35 10.11 24.36
CA ASP A 46 14.00 9.05 25.34
C ASP A 46 12.83 8.20 24.81
N TRP A 47 13.05 7.65 23.61
CA TRP A 47 12.09 6.80 22.92
C TRP A 47 12.75 5.49 22.52
N PRO A 48 12.27 4.34 23.03
CA PRO A 48 12.87 3.06 22.72
C PRO A 48 12.62 2.71 21.25
N VAL A 49 13.68 2.74 20.45
CA VAL A 49 13.64 2.33 19.03
C VAL A 49 14.69 1.27 18.74
N SER A 50 14.38 0.38 17.84
CA SER A 50 15.29 -0.66 17.35
C SER A 50 15.32 -0.69 15.83
N GLU A 51 16.24 -1.44 15.26
CA GLU A 51 16.36 -1.71 13.83
C GLU A 51 16.38 -0.44 12.95
N MET A 52 17.00 0.65 13.46
CA MET A 52 17.02 1.91 12.75
C MET A 52 18.02 1.90 11.59
N GLU A 53 17.48 2.14 10.39
CA GLU A 53 18.23 2.23 9.14
C GLU A 53 17.85 3.51 8.38
N VAL A 54 18.84 4.12 7.69
CA VAL A 54 18.63 5.22 6.74
C VAL A 54 18.87 4.70 5.33
N VAL A 55 17.82 4.56 4.55
CA VAL A 55 17.85 4.11 3.15
C VAL A 55 17.91 5.34 2.23
N ASP A 56 19.09 5.98 2.14
CA ASP A 56 19.28 7.23 1.42
C ASP A 56 19.46 7.08 -0.10
N LYS A 57 19.78 5.86 -0.58
CA LYS A 57 19.98 5.55 -2.01
C LYS A 57 18.71 5.11 -2.73
N ALA A 58 17.61 4.89 -2.02
CA ALA A 58 16.34 4.53 -2.63
C ALA A 58 15.78 5.67 -3.48
N LYS A 59 14.90 5.35 -4.43
CA LYS A 59 14.17 6.35 -5.24
C LYS A 59 13.43 7.35 -4.34
N VAL A 60 12.82 6.86 -3.27
CA VAL A 60 12.29 7.66 -2.16
C VAL A 60 13.14 7.33 -0.94
N PRO A 61 14.03 8.23 -0.50
CA PRO A 61 14.82 8.00 0.69
C PRO A 61 13.94 8.01 1.95
N ILE A 62 14.21 7.09 2.88
CA ILE A 62 13.46 6.94 4.13
C ILE A 62 14.40 6.73 5.32
N VAL A 63 13.91 7.04 6.51
CA VAL A 63 14.37 6.46 7.77
C VAL A 63 13.38 5.38 8.16
N LYS A 64 13.88 4.18 8.40
CA LYS A 64 13.11 3.04 8.88
C LYS A 64 13.55 2.70 10.29
N PHE A 65 12.60 2.41 11.19
CA PHE A 65 12.88 1.91 12.52
C PHE A 65 11.69 1.15 13.09
N VAL A 66 11.93 0.39 14.13
CA VAL A 66 10.88 -0.31 14.89
C VAL A 66 10.69 0.39 16.24
N ASP A 67 9.46 0.74 16.56
CA ASP A 67 9.09 1.22 17.89
C ASP A 67 9.24 0.11 18.93
N GLY A 68 10.04 0.35 19.94
CA GLY A 68 10.41 -0.67 20.94
C GLY A 68 9.29 -1.05 21.89
N GLU A 69 8.25 -0.24 22.03
CA GLU A 69 7.11 -0.55 22.88
C GLU A 69 6.05 -1.38 22.15
N SER A 70 5.69 -0.97 20.94
CA SER A 70 4.63 -1.63 20.16
C SER A 70 5.15 -2.71 19.20
N GLY A 71 6.45 -2.67 18.85
CA GLY A 71 7.03 -3.51 17.81
C GLY A 71 6.61 -3.13 16.39
N VAL A 72 5.99 -1.96 16.20
CA VAL A 72 5.53 -1.49 14.89
C VAL A 72 6.66 -0.87 14.10
N SER A 73 6.82 -1.26 12.85
CA SER A 73 7.73 -0.61 11.89
C SER A 73 7.21 0.75 11.47
N VAL A 74 8.11 1.73 11.42
CA VAL A 74 7.81 3.11 11.02
C VAL A 74 8.77 3.53 9.92
N ASP A 75 8.22 4.00 8.79
CA ASP A 75 8.96 4.53 7.65
C ASP A 75 8.70 6.04 7.54
N VAL A 76 9.76 6.84 7.61
CA VAL A 76 9.68 8.31 7.54
C VAL A 76 10.34 8.81 6.28
N CYS A 77 9.62 9.53 5.43
CA CYS A 77 10.16 10.23 4.26
C CYS A 77 9.99 11.75 4.38
N LEU A 78 10.71 12.49 3.50
CA LEU A 78 10.69 13.95 3.48
C LEU A 78 10.18 14.47 2.14
N GLU A 79 9.23 15.43 2.19
CA GLU A 79 8.71 16.15 1.01
C GLU A 79 8.23 15.23 -0.13
N GLU A 80 7.79 13.99 0.21
CA GLU A 80 7.31 13.03 -0.77
C GLU A 80 5.79 12.86 -0.62
N THR A 81 5.06 13.44 -1.55
CA THR A 81 3.58 13.49 -1.48
C THR A 81 2.88 12.41 -2.31
N SER A 82 3.62 11.60 -3.07
CA SER A 82 3.03 10.53 -3.89
C SER A 82 2.25 9.51 -3.06
N GLY A 83 2.72 9.22 -1.84
CA GLY A 83 2.00 8.38 -0.88
C GLY A 83 0.65 8.94 -0.44
N LEU A 84 0.52 10.28 -0.35
CA LEU A 84 -0.74 10.94 -0.04
C LEU A 84 -1.75 10.76 -1.18
N LEU A 85 -1.30 10.91 -2.44
CA LEU A 85 -2.14 10.70 -3.63
C LEU A 85 -2.63 9.25 -3.72
N SER A 86 -1.74 8.29 -3.43
CA SER A 86 -2.10 6.87 -3.39
C SER A 86 -3.16 6.58 -2.32
N SER A 87 -3.02 7.19 -1.14
CA SER A 87 -3.99 7.05 -0.04
C SER A 87 -5.34 7.68 -0.38
N GLU A 88 -5.34 8.83 -1.08
CA GLU A 88 -6.56 9.46 -1.56
C GLU A 88 -7.29 8.59 -2.59
N LEU A 89 -6.55 8.00 -3.55
CA LEU A 89 -7.10 7.06 -4.51
C LEU A 89 -7.76 5.85 -3.83
N ALA A 90 -7.09 5.24 -2.86
CA ALA A 90 -7.63 4.11 -2.10
C ALA A 90 -8.89 4.50 -1.32
N THR A 91 -8.91 5.69 -0.71
CA THR A 91 -10.06 6.22 0.01
C THR A 91 -11.26 6.46 -0.93
N ARG A 92 -11.02 7.00 -2.12
CA ARG A 92 -12.07 7.16 -3.15
C ARG A 92 -12.60 5.82 -3.62
N ALA A 93 -11.72 4.86 -3.88
CA ALA A 93 -12.11 3.51 -4.29
C ALA A 93 -12.96 2.80 -3.22
N ALA A 94 -12.61 2.93 -1.94
CA ALA A 94 -13.38 2.37 -0.84
C ALA A 94 -14.80 2.96 -0.73
N ARG A 95 -14.97 4.23 -1.08
CA ARG A 95 -16.29 4.89 -1.14
C ARG A 95 -17.10 4.45 -2.36
N GLN A 96 -16.44 4.25 -3.50
CA GLN A 96 -17.10 3.91 -4.77
C GLN A 96 -17.45 2.43 -4.86
N PHE A 97 -16.59 1.56 -4.36
CA PHE A 97 -16.71 0.11 -4.49
C PHE A 97 -16.80 -0.56 -3.11
N PRO A 98 -17.97 -0.98 -2.66
CA PRO A 98 -18.14 -1.60 -1.33
C PRO A 98 -17.27 -2.86 -1.10
N ALA A 99 -16.91 -3.57 -2.18
CA ALA A 99 -16.05 -4.76 -2.11
C ALA A 99 -14.55 -4.42 -1.99
N PHE A 100 -14.13 -3.19 -2.29
CA PHE A 100 -12.72 -2.81 -2.41
C PHE A 100 -11.91 -3.08 -1.14
N GLY A 101 -12.40 -2.63 0.02
CA GLY A 101 -11.68 -2.79 1.29
C GLY A 101 -11.46 -4.25 1.67
N ALA A 102 -12.54 -5.05 1.61
CA ALA A 102 -12.47 -6.48 1.95
C ALA A 102 -11.56 -7.25 0.99
N LEU A 103 -11.65 -6.99 -0.33
CA LEU A 103 -10.75 -7.60 -1.33
C LEU A 103 -9.30 -7.19 -1.09
N THR A 104 -9.04 -5.92 -0.81
CA THR A 104 -7.69 -5.43 -0.54
C THR A 104 -7.07 -6.15 0.66
N LEU A 105 -7.76 -6.21 1.79
CA LEU A 105 -7.25 -6.87 2.99
C LEU A 105 -7.04 -8.38 2.77
N PHE A 106 -8.00 -9.05 2.13
CA PHE A 106 -7.88 -10.48 1.83
C PHE A 106 -6.68 -10.76 0.91
N LEU A 107 -6.55 -10.03 -0.19
CA LEU A 107 -5.49 -10.25 -1.18
C LEU A 107 -4.11 -9.82 -0.64
N LYS A 108 -4.03 -8.74 0.16
CA LYS A 108 -2.80 -8.42 0.89
C LYS A 108 -2.35 -9.58 1.77
N ARG A 109 -3.27 -10.13 2.58
CA ARG A 109 -2.96 -11.27 3.43
C ARG A 109 -2.56 -12.50 2.63
N PHE A 110 -3.28 -12.79 1.54
CA PHE A 110 -2.97 -13.90 0.64
C PHE A 110 -1.57 -13.78 0.03
N LEU A 111 -1.16 -12.60 -0.45
CA LEU A 111 0.18 -12.37 -0.99
C LEU A 111 1.24 -12.44 0.11
N ASN A 112 0.98 -11.84 1.26
CA ASN A 112 1.92 -11.84 2.39
C ASN A 112 2.24 -13.27 2.84
N THR A 113 1.23 -14.12 3.09
CA THR A 113 1.45 -15.50 3.53
C THR A 113 2.21 -16.38 2.52
N ARG A 114 2.38 -15.90 1.29
CA ARG A 114 3.14 -16.58 0.23
C ARG A 114 4.47 -15.90 -0.12
N GLY A 115 4.83 -14.83 0.58
CA GLY A 115 6.04 -14.05 0.28
C GLY A 115 5.99 -13.33 -1.08
N LEU A 116 4.78 -13.06 -1.61
CA LEU A 116 4.56 -12.43 -2.93
C LEU A 116 4.19 -10.95 -2.83
N HIS A 117 4.34 -10.33 -1.70
CA HIS A 117 3.95 -8.94 -1.43
C HIS A 117 5.09 -7.92 -1.59
N ASP A 118 6.34 -8.38 -1.61
CA ASP A 118 7.51 -7.52 -1.68
C ASP A 118 7.92 -7.24 -3.12
N THR A 119 7.86 -5.95 -3.51
CA THR A 119 8.24 -5.49 -4.85
C THR A 119 9.73 -5.64 -5.14
N PHE A 120 10.58 -5.65 -4.11
CA PHE A 120 12.01 -5.80 -4.26
C PHE A 120 12.39 -7.21 -4.74
N THR A 121 11.62 -8.21 -4.35
CA THR A 121 11.76 -9.60 -4.78
C THR A 121 10.90 -9.97 -6.00
N GLY A 122 10.29 -8.99 -6.65
CA GLY A 122 9.42 -9.19 -7.81
C GLY A 122 7.95 -9.47 -7.48
N GLY A 123 7.55 -9.24 -6.25
CA GLY A 123 6.16 -9.39 -5.80
C GLY A 123 5.25 -8.21 -6.14
N VAL A 124 4.00 -8.31 -5.74
CA VAL A 124 2.94 -7.32 -5.97
C VAL A 124 2.76 -6.44 -4.73
N GLY A 125 3.29 -5.23 -4.76
CA GLY A 125 3.14 -4.26 -3.67
C GLY A 125 1.70 -3.74 -3.52
N SER A 126 1.39 -3.21 -2.35
CA SER A 126 0.04 -2.79 -1.98
C SER A 126 -0.60 -1.80 -2.95
N TYR A 127 0.17 -0.84 -3.50
CA TYR A 127 -0.35 0.15 -4.45
C TYR A 127 -0.78 -0.50 -5.77
N LEU A 128 0.08 -1.34 -6.36
CA LEU A 128 -0.25 -2.08 -7.58
C LEU A 128 -1.47 -2.99 -7.34
N LEU A 129 -1.50 -3.71 -6.23
CA LEU A 129 -2.63 -4.56 -5.87
C LEU A 129 -3.94 -3.77 -5.84
N GLN A 130 -3.95 -2.58 -5.23
CA GLN A 130 -5.13 -1.72 -5.19
C GLN A 130 -5.59 -1.27 -6.58
N LEU A 131 -4.65 -0.93 -7.47
CA LEU A 131 -4.97 -0.59 -8.87
C LEU A 131 -5.61 -1.76 -9.62
N LEU A 132 -5.07 -2.97 -9.46
CA LEU A 132 -5.62 -4.18 -10.06
C LEU A 132 -7.04 -4.47 -9.54
N ILE A 133 -7.28 -4.29 -8.23
CA ILE A 133 -8.61 -4.45 -7.64
C ILE A 133 -9.58 -3.41 -8.21
N ILE A 134 -9.18 -2.15 -8.29
CA ILE A 134 -10.01 -1.08 -8.89
C ILE A 134 -10.37 -1.45 -10.33
N ALA A 135 -9.40 -1.83 -11.15
CA ALA A 135 -9.63 -2.25 -12.52
C ALA A 135 -10.61 -3.43 -12.63
N SER A 136 -10.46 -4.43 -11.77
CA SER A 136 -11.40 -5.57 -11.70
C SER A 136 -12.82 -5.14 -11.34
N LEU A 137 -12.97 -4.22 -10.38
CA LEU A 137 -14.29 -3.74 -9.93
C LEU A 137 -14.95 -2.78 -10.92
N GLN A 138 -14.17 -2.10 -11.75
CA GLN A 138 -14.68 -1.27 -12.85
C GLN A 138 -15.21 -2.10 -14.02
N HIS A 139 -14.72 -3.33 -14.17
CA HIS A 139 -15.09 -4.25 -15.24
C HIS A 139 -15.62 -5.57 -14.66
N PRO A 140 -16.79 -5.55 -13.97
CA PRO A 140 -17.34 -6.73 -13.35
C PRO A 140 -17.70 -7.80 -14.42
N PRO A 141 -17.73 -9.09 -14.04
CA PRO A 141 -18.18 -10.13 -14.96
C PRO A 141 -19.62 -9.86 -15.38
N PRO A 142 -20.02 -10.31 -16.59
CA PRO A 142 -21.42 -10.24 -16.99
C PRO A 142 -22.29 -11.01 -16.00
N ASP A 143 -23.47 -10.45 -15.67
CA ASP A 143 -24.42 -11.11 -14.78
C ASP A 143 -24.89 -12.41 -15.45
N PRO A 144 -24.64 -13.59 -14.85
CA PRO A 144 -25.11 -14.86 -15.40
C PRO A 144 -26.66 -15.01 -15.35
N TYR A 145 -27.34 -14.13 -14.59
CA TYR A 145 -28.80 -14.15 -14.44
C TYR A 145 -29.42 -12.74 -14.60
N PRO A 146 -29.34 -12.12 -15.79
CA PRO A 146 -29.76 -10.73 -16.01
C PRO A 146 -31.28 -10.51 -15.79
N SER A 147 -32.08 -11.57 -15.69
CA SER A 147 -33.53 -11.50 -15.42
C SER A 147 -33.89 -11.48 -13.92
N ARG A 148 -32.92 -11.63 -13.01
CA ARG A 148 -33.17 -11.43 -11.58
C ARG A 148 -33.14 -9.94 -11.23
N PRO A 149 -34.01 -9.47 -10.29
CA PRO A 149 -33.88 -8.13 -9.74
C PRO A 149 -32.43 -7.95 -9.28
N ALA A 150 -31.79 -6.88 -9.72
CA ALA A 150 -30.42 -6.59 -9.35
C ALA A 150 -30.26 -6.75 -7.84
N ALA A 151 -29.41 -7.66 -7.42
CA ALA A 151 -29.07 -7.76 -6.01
C ALA A 151 -28.59 -6.38 -5.54
N PRO A 152 -28.93 -5.94 -4.31
CA PRO A 152 -28.48 -4.64 -3.84
C PRO A 152 -26.96 -4.54 -4.02
N PRO A 153 -26.39 -3.36 -4.28
CA PRO A 153 -25.00 -3.15 -4.71
C PRO A 153 -23.92 -3.60 -3.70
N ARG A 154 -24.28 -4.38 -2.70
CA ARG A 154 -23.35 -5.18 -1.90
C ARG A 154 -22.88 -6.33 -2.79
N GLY A 155 -21.90 -6.02 -3.65
CA GLY A 155 -21.32 -6.99 -4.56
C GLY A 155 -20.97 -8.28 -3.82
N ASN A 156 -21.32 -9.43 -4.38
CA ASN A 156 -20.93 -10.73 -3.86
C ASN A 156 -19.37 -10.78 -3.83
N LEU A 157 -18.80 -10.66 -2.63
CA LEU A 157 -17.33 -10.62 -2.43
C LEU A 157 -16.65 -11.85 -3.03
N ALA A 158 -17.29 -13.01 -2.95
CA ALA A 158 -16.78 -14.25 -3.54
C ALA A 158 -16.73 -14.15 -5.08
N SER A 159 -17.77 -13.62 -5.71
CA SER A 159 -17.79 -13.41 -7.16
C SER A 159 -16.72 -12.40 -7.59
N ALA A 160 -16.56 -11.31 -6.87
CA ALA A 160 -15.55 -10.31 -7.14
C ALA A 160 -14.12 -10.87 -6.97
N LEU A 161 -13.89 -11.69 -5.95
CA LEU A 161 -12.61 -12.37 -5.73
C LEU A 161 -12.30 -13.36 -6.86
N LEU A 162 -13.25 -14.20 -7.21
CA LEU A 162 -13.07 -15.18 -8.29
C LEU A 162 -12.81 -14.47 -9.63
N HIS A 163 -13.54 -13.41 -9.91
CA HIS A 163 -13.30 -12.59 -11.10
C HIS A 163 -11.89 -12.00 -11.13
N PHE A 164 -11.44 -11.41 -10.02
CA PHE A 164 -10.08 -10.90 -9.89
C PHE A 164 -9.03 -11.98 -10.17
N LEU A 165 -9.17 -13.14 -9.55
CA LEU A 165 -8.24 -14.26 -9.74
C LEU A 165 -8.28 -14.83 -11.17
N GLU A 166 -9.45 -14.87 -11.80
CA GLU A 166 -9.60 -15.30 -13.19
C GLU A 166 -8.92 -14.32 -14.14
N VAL A 167 -9.18 -13.02 -13.99
CA VAL A 167 -8.60 -11.98 -14.86
C VAL A 167 -7.08 -11.94 -14.71
N PHE A 168 -6.58 -11.75 -13.50
CA PHE A 168 -5.15 -11.52 -13.26
C PHE A 168 -4.34 -12.79 -13.04
N GLY A 169 -4.98 -13.90 -12.66
CA GLY A 169 -4.28 -15.16 -12.46
C GLY A 169 -4.26 -16.09 -13.67
N LEU A 170 -5.27 -16.01 -14.55
CA LEU A 170 -5.43 -16.96 -15.65
C LEU A 170 -5.46 -16.31 -17.03
N ARG A 171 -6.17 -15.18 -17.20
CA ARG A 171 -6.44 -14.58 -18.52
C ARG A 171 -5.42 -13.54 -18.96
N LEU A 172 -4.85 -12.77 -18.03
CA LEU A 172 -3.92 -11.70 -18.36
C LEU A 172 -2.60 -12.31 -18.86
N ASN A 173 -2.25 -11.99 -20.09
CA ASN A 173 -0.96 -12.37 -20.65
C ASN A 173 0.06 -11.26 -20.38
N TYR A 174 0.82 -11.41 -19.31
CA TYR A 174 1.84 -10.44 -18.89
C TYR A 174 2.99 -10.24 -19.89
N ALA A 175 3.16 -11.16 -20.85
CA ALA A 175 4.19 -11.05 -21.88
C ALA A 175 3.78 -10.13 -23.04
N THR A 176 2.47 -9.86 -23.21
CA THR A 176 1.95 -9.05 -24.32
C THR A 176 1.39 -7.70 -23.89
N VAL A 177 1.29 -7.47 -22.59
CA VAL A 177 0.83 -6.22 -21.99
C VAL A 177 2.06 -5.52 -21.42
N GLY A 178 2.73 -4.75 -22.25
CA GLY A 178 3.90 -3.94 -21.91
C GLY A 178 3.70 -2.50 -22.36
#